data_6171a09fee545848ac8f655f0fd7eb77
#
_entry.id   6171a09fee545848ac8f655f0fd7eb77
#
_cell.length_a   1.000
_cell.length_b   1.000
_cell.length_c   1.000
_cell.angle_alpha   90.00
_cell.angle_beta   90.00
_cell.angle_gamma   90.00
#
_symmetry.space_group_name_H-M   'P 1'
#
loop_
_entity.id
_entity.type
_entity.pdbx_description
1 polymer ?
#
loop_
_entity_poly.entity_id
_entity_poly.type
_entity_poly.pdbx_seq_one_letter_code
_entity_poly.pdbx_strand_id
1 'polypeptide(L)' 'MSNQTKVRANYMNKTAKLAFYKARQRQGDTTRLAEETGYTTRFVNYVKRGERRVNDTLANAMYNLSRRRTKTSELA' A
#
# COMPACT_ATOMS: atom_id res chain seq x y z
N MET A 1 8.55 26.34 2.38
CA MET A 1 7.60 25.61 2.27
C MET A 1 7.33 24.87 1.03
N SER A 2 7.90 25.25 -0.07
CA SER A 2 7.79 24.41 -1.24
C SER A 2 8.42 23.06 -1.01
N ASN A 3 9.33 22.98 -0.07
CA ASN A 3 9.91 21.70 0.27
C ASN A 3 8.91 20.67 0.63
N GLN A 4 7.89 21.07 1.35
CA GLN A 4 6.91 20.12 1.84
C GLN A 4 6.17 19.48 0.70
N THR A 5 5.90 20.26 -0.32
CA THR A 5 5.21 19.72 -1.47
C THR A 5 6.04 18.68 -2.17
N LYS A 6 7.32 18.96 -2.34
CA LYS A 6 8.18 18.04 -3.06
C LYS A 6 8.37 16.73 -2.34
N VAL A 7 8.47 16.78 -1.02
CA VAL A 7 8.80 15.57 -0.29
C VAL A 7 7.58 14.80 0.11
N ARG A 8 6.41 15.36 -0.05
CA ARG A 8 5.23 14.69 0.46
C ARG A 8 5.04 13.30 -0.07
N ALA A 9 5.20 13.11 -1.35
CA ALA A 9 5.01 11.80 -1.94
C ALA A 9 6.05 10.80 -1.44
N ASN A 10 7.26 11.29 -1.22
CA ASN A 10 8.33 10.41 -0.77
C ASN A 10 8.23 10.15 0.72
N TYR A 11 7.52 11.01 1.42
CA TYR A 11 7.48 10.96 2.87
C TYR A 11 6.17 10.44 3.41
N MET A 12 5.38 9.80 2.58
CA MET A 12 4.19 9.14 3.07
C MET A 12 4.62 8.08 4.07
N ASN A 13 4.03 8.15 5.25
CA ASN A 13 4.36 7.15 6.26
C ASN A 13 3.57 5.87 6.00
N LYS A 14 3.83 4.86 6.82
CA LYS A 14 3.20 3.56 6.65
C LYS A 14 1.69 3.64 6.67
N THR A 15 1.17 4.43 7.57
CA THR A 15 -0.28 4.56 7.70
C THR A 15 -0.88 5.20 6.47
N ALA A 16 -0.23 6.22 5.94
CA ALA A 16 -0.71 6.88 4.73
C ALA A 16 -0.67 5.94 3.53
N LYS A 17 0.38 5.14 3.43
CA LYS A 17 0.49 4.18 2.33
C LYS A 17 -0.59 3.12 2.43
N LEU A 18 -0.87 2.67 3.64
CA LEU A 18 -1.94 1.71 3.84
C LEU A 18 -3.29 2.30 3.43
N ALA A 19 -3.56 3.53 3.84
CA ALA A 19 -4.80 4.19 3.50
C ALA A 19 -4.92 4.39 1.99
N PHE A 20 -3.84 4.76 1.34
CA PHE A 20 -3.82 4.94 -0.10
C PHE A 20 -4.17 3.62 -0.79
N TYR A 21 -3.60 2.52 -0.32
CA TYR A 21 -3.89 1.21 -0.86
C TYR A 21 -5.34 0.80 -0.60
N LYS A 22 -5.84 1.02 0.62
CA LYS A 22 -7.18 0.57 0.96
C LYS A 22 -8.25 1.22 0.11
N ALA A 23 -8.01 2.44 -0.32
CA ALA A 23 -8.95 3.14 -1.21
C ALA A 23 -8.97 2.52 -2.61
N ARG A 24 -7.96 1.73 -2.94
CA ARG A 24 -7.80 1.17 -4.28
C ARG A 24 -7.72 -0.35 -4.29
N GLN A 25 -7.95 -0.99 -3.16
CA GLN A 25 -7.76 -2.44 -3.08
C GLN A 25 -8.76 -3.19 -3.95
N ARG A 26 -8.34 -4.36 -4.39
CA ARG A 26 -9.16 -5.22 -5.22
C ARG A 26 -9.11 -6.63 -4.68
N GLN A 27 -10.09 -7.42 -5.08
CA GLN A 27 -10.13 -8.82 -4.72
C GLN A 27 -8.88 -9.53 -5.26
N GLY A 28 -8.30 -10.40 -4.46
CA GLY A 28 -7.10 -11.11 -4.87
C GLY A 28 -5.80 -10.43 -4.45
N ASP A 29 -5.87 -9.19 -3.99
CA ASP A 29 -4.68 -8.45 -3.60
C ASP A 29 -3.96 -9.08 -2.43
N THR A 30 -4.71 -9.64 -1.49
CA THR A 30 -4.12 -10.21 -0.29
C THR A 30 -3.12 -11.30 -0.66
N THR A 31 -3.51 -12.18 -1.57
CA THR A 31 -2.62 -13.25 -2.02
C THR A 31 -1.39 -12.67 -2.70
N ARG A 32 -1.60 -11.67 -3.55
CA ARG A 32 -0.50 -11.07 -4.28
C ARG A 32 0.49 -10.38 -3.33
N LEU A 33 -0.04 -9.65 -2.35
CA LEU A 33 0.81 -8.97 -1.40
C LEU A 33 1.59 -9.97 -0.54
N ALA A 34 0.93 -11.06 -0.16
CA ALA A 34 1.61 -12.09 0.61
C ALA A 34 2.75 -12.68 -0.18
N GLU A 35 2.54 -12.94 -1.45
CA GLU A 35 3.59 -13.50 -2.30
C GLU A 35 4.75 -12.54 -2.48
N GLU A 36 4.45 -11.26 -2.67
CA GLU A 36 5.50 -10.28 -2.92
C GLU A 36 6.31 -9.98 -1.67
N THR A 37 5.70 -10.04 -0.50
CA THR A 37 6.38 -9.67 0.74
C THR A 37 6.91 -10.87 1.50
N GLY A 38 6.41 -12.07 1.21
CA GLY A 38 6.77 -13.24 1.98
C GLY A 38 5.95 -13.43 3.24
N TYR A 39 5.00 -12.55 3.48
CA TYR A 39 4.10 -12.68 4.63
C TYR A 39 2.95 -13.60 4.29
N THR A 40 2.21 -14.03 5.31
CA THR A 40 1.03 -14.86 5.09
C THR A 40 -0.16 -13.98 4.72
N THR A 41 -1.14 -14.58 4.05
CA THR A 41 -2.36 -13.85 3.75
C THR A 41 -3.08 -13.46 5.04
N ARG A 42 -2.94 -14.28 6.09
CA ARG A 42 -3.54 -13.96 7.39
C ARG A 42 -2.96 -12.67 7.95
N PHE A 43 -1.64 -12.51 7.88
CA PHE A 43 -1.01 -11.30 8.38
C PHE A 43 -1.47 -10.09 7.59
N VAL A 44 -1.51 -10.20 6.28
CA VAL A 44 -1.95 -9.10 5.43
C VAL A 44 -3.38 -8.69 5.81
N ASN A 45 -4.24 -9.66 6.03
CA ASN A 45 -5.62 -9.37 6.42
C ASN A 45 -5.71 -8.71 7.79
N TYR A 46 -4.89 -9.15 8.74
CA TYR A 46 -4.87 -8.52 10.06
C TYR A 46 -4.50 -7.04 9.95
N VAL A 47 -3.51 -6.74 9.11
CA VAL A 47 -3.10 -5.36 8.90
C VAL A 47 -4.22 -4.57 8.25
N LYS A 48 -4.89 -5.14 7.26
CA LYS A 48 -5.96 -4.45 6.56
C LYS A 48 -7.12 -4.14 7.49
N ARG A 49 -7.38 -5.00 8.47
CA ARG A 49 -8.45 -4.78 9.42
C ARG A 49 -8.04 -3.91 10.61
N GLY A 50 -6.77 -3.55 10.68
CA GLY A 50 -6.29 -2.72 11.78
C GLY A 50 -5.93 -3.50 13.03
N GLU A 51 -5.89 -4.83 12.96
CA GLU A 51 -5.56 -5.67 14.11
C GLU A 51 -4.06 -5.81 14.32
N ARG A 52 -3.27 -5.46 13.32
CA ARG A 52 -1.82 -5.45 13.41
C ARG A 52 -1.29 -4.20 12.73
N ARG A 53 -0.19 -3.69 13.23
CA ARG A 53 0.41 -2.52 12.62
C ARG A 53 1.06 -2.88 11.30
N VAL A 54 0.88 -2.02 10.32
CA VAL A 54 1.57 -2.19 9.06
C VAL A 54 3.04 -1.86 9.24
N ASN A 55 3.92 -2.62 8.59
CA ASN A 55 5.34 -2.31 8.61
C ASN A 55 5.74 -1.73 7.26
N ASP A 56 7.00 -1.30 7.16
CA ASP A 56 7.46 -0.63 5.95
C ASP A 56 7.41 -1.54 4.73
N THR A 57 7.79 -2.79 4.89
CA THR A 57 7.80 -3.73 3.78
C THR A 57 6.41 -3.88 3.18
N LEU A 58 5.43 -4.13 4.01
CA LEU A 58 4.06 -4.32 3.53
C LEU A 58 3.48 -3.02 3.01
N ALA A 59 3.73 -1.90 3.71
CA ALA A 59 3.22 -0.61 3.29
C ALA A 59 3.77 -0.24 1.91
N ASN A 60 5.05 -0.49 1.68
CA ASN A 60 5.64 -0.18 0.39
C ASN A 60 5.07 -1.05 -0.71
N ALA A 61 4.86 -2.33 -0.44
CA ALA A 61 4.26 -3.22 -1.42
C ALA A 61 2.84 -2.77 -1.78
N MET A 62 2.07 -2.40 -0.77
CA MET A 62 0.71 -1.91 -0.98
C MET A 62 0.71 -0.62 -1.79
N TYR A 63 1.60 0.30 -1.46
CA TYR A 63 1.67 1.57 -2.14
C TYR A 63 2.08 1.37 -3.60
N ASN A 64 3.07 0.55 -3.84
CA ASN A 64 3.54 0.31 -5.20
C ASN A 64 2.47 -0.35 -6.06
N LEU A 65 1.74 -1.30 -5.50
CA LEU A 65 0.65 -1.94 -6.21
C LEU A 65 -0.42 -0.93 -6.59
N SER A 66 -0.77 -0.06 -5.65
CA SER A 66 -1.81 0.94 -5.86
C SER A 66 -1.39 1.98 -6.90
N ARG A 67 -0.13 2.37 -6.86
CA ARG A 67 0.38 3.34 -7.84
C ARG A 67 0.31 2.78 -9.25
N ARG A 68 0.67 1.52 -9.40
CA ARG A 68 0.63 0.91 -10.72
C ARG A 68 -0.79 0.91 -11.28
N ARG A 69 -1.77 0.66 -10.42
CA ARG A 69 -3.16 0.66 -10.86
C ARG A 69 -3.62 2.04 -11.29
N THR A 70 -3.28 3.04 -10.48
CA THR A 70 -3.67 4.40 -10.79
C THR A 70 -3.10 4.81 -12.13
N LYS A 71 -1.82 4.49 -12.33
CA LYS A 71 -1.18 4.84 -13.59
C LYS A 71 -1.81 4.13 -14.76
N THR A 72 -2.14 2.86 -14.59
CA THR A 72 -2.80 2.09 -15.64
C THR A 72 -4.15 2.69 -15.97
N SER A 73 -4.88 3.11 -14.96
CA SER A 73 -6.18 3.71 -15.19
C SER A 73 -6.07 4.99 -16.00
N GLU A 74 -5.04 5.77 -15.74
CA GLU A 74 -4.84 6.99 -16.48
C GLU A 74 -4.56 6.72 -17.94
N LEU A 75 -3.85 5.65 -18.21
CA LEU A 75 -3.52 5.31 -19.59
C LEU A 75 -4.70 4.72 -20.32
N ALA A 76 -5.54 4.07 -19.60
CA ALA A 76 -6.70 3.45 -20.21
C ALA A 76 -7.77 4.49 -20.55
#